data_322e19cc138e8f7d9ddd538acfd730c5
#
_entry.id   322e19cc138e8f7d9ddd538acfd730c5
#
_cell.length_a   1.000
_cell.length_b   1.000
_cell.length_c   1.000
_cell.angle_alpha   90.00
_cell.angle_beta   90.00
_cell.angle_gamma   90.00
#
_symmetry.space_group_name_H-M   'P 1'
#
loop_
_entity.id
_entity.type
_entity.pdbx_description
1 polymer ?
#
loop_
_entity_poly.entity_id
_entity_poly.type
_entity_poly.pdbx_seq_one_letter_code
_entity_poly.pdbx_strand_id
1 'polypeptide(L)'
;MEKYSRYSKEAKDPVLVNLFTDLHKKEQQHFDSLGQVLNGTVPNCNCNDSDGKNYNPTATYSLAESEDKKNDCFLATDCIGTEKLVSSEYNTDVFVFADPGVRKLLADIQVEEQNHAEMLYKYKTVNSMS
;
A
#
# COMPACT_ATOMS: atom_id res chain seq x y z
N MET A 1 -4.54 8.20 1.05
CA MET A 1 -3.19 8.78 1.24
C MET A 1 -2.91 9.17 2.67
N GLU A 2 -3.78 9.95 3.25
CA GLU A 2 -3.62 10.33 4.66
C GLU A 2 -3.82 9.16 5.62
N LYS A 3 -4.49 8.10 5.18
CA LYS A 3 -4.77 6.94 6.01
C LYS A 3 -3.50 6.29 6.56
N TYR A 4 -2.49 6.06 5.72
CA TYR A 4 -1.22 5.49 6.18
C TYR A 4 -0.49 6.39 7.17
N SER A 5 -0.50 7.71 6.93
CA SER A 5 0.08 8.66 7.87
C SER A 5 -0.63 8.61 9.22
N ARG A 6 -1.95 8.61 9.21
CA ARG A 6 -2.76 8.53 10.43
C ARG A 6 -2.56 7.19 11.15
N TYR A 7 -2.60 6.09 10.41
CA TYR A 7 -2.48 4.76 10.99
C TYR A 7 -1.07 4.47 11.51
N SER A 8 -0.03 5.08 10.93
CA SER A 8 1.32 4.96 11.49
C SER A 8 1.43 5.52 12.90
N LYS A 9 0.55 6.46 13.26
CA LYS A 9 0.49 7.04 14.60
C LYS A 9 -0.42 6.25 15.54
N GLU A 10 -1.35 5.45 15.00
CA GLU A 10 -2.30 4.66 15.79
C GLU A 10 -1.82 3.23 16.02
N ALA A 11 -0.94 2.70 15.17
CA ALA A 11 -0.41 1.34 15.31
C ALA A 11 0.46 1.23 16.57
N LYS A 12 0.41 0.08 17.21
CA LYS A 12 1.15 -0.19 18.46
C LYS A 12 2.46 -0.91 18.20
N ASP A 13 2.49 -1.80 17.21
CA ASP A 13 3.70 -2.54 16.85
C ASP A 13 4.63 -1.67 16.01
N PRO A 14 5.90 -1.46 16.44
CA PRO A 14 6.86 -0.70 15.63
C PRO A 14 7.06 -1.25 14.22
N VAL A 15 6.93 -2.55 14.01
CA VAL A 15 7.03 -3.15 12.67
C VAL A 15 5.90 -2.64 11.79
N LEU A 16 4.68 -2.58 12.31
CA LEU A 16 3.53 -2.05 11.56
C LEU A 16 3.64 -0.55 11.35
N VAL A 17 4.11 0.21 12.36
CA VAL A 17 4.38 1.64 12.22
C VAL A 17 5.32 1.89 11.06
N ASN A 18 6.43 1.13 10.99
CA ASN A 18 7.41 1.27 9.91
C ASN A 18 6.80 0.92 8.55
N LEU A 19 6.00 -0.15 8.49
CA LEU A 19 5.33 -0.54 7.25
C LEU A 19 4.39 0.59 6.77
N PHE A 20 3.54 1.11 7.64
CA PHE A 20 2.65 2.22 7.27
C PHE A 20 3.42 3.47 6.85
N THR A 21 4.53 3.77 7.49
CA THR A 21 5.38 4.91 7.13
C THR A 21 5.96 4.72 5.73
N ASP A 22 6.45 3.53 5.41
CA ASP A 22 6.99 3.23 4.08
C ASP A 22 5.91 3.27 3.01
N LEU A 23 4.74 2.72 3.29
CA LEU A 23 3.60 2.76 2.36
C LEU A 23 3.12 4.19 2.13
N HIS A 24 3.13 5.03 3.16
CA HIS A 24 2.79 6.45 3.03
C HIS A 24 3.74 7.15 2.05
N LYS A 25 5.04 6.89 2.15
CA LYS A 25 6.02 7.45 1.21
C LYS A 25 5.75 7.03 -0.22
N LYS A 26 5.41 5.76 -0.45
CA LYS A 26 5.08 5.26 -1.78
C LYS A 26 3.82 5.92 -2.33
N GLU A 27 2.78 6.04 -1.51
CA GLU A 27 1.55 6.73 -1.92
C GLU A 27 1.82 8.19 -2.26
N GLN A 28 2.69 8.87 -1.53
CA GLN A 28 3.08 10.25 -1.84
C GLN A 28 3.78 10.32 -3.20
N GLN A 29 4.65 9.37 -3.53
CA GLN A 29 5.29 9.30 -4.84
C GLN A 29 4.28 9.11 -5.96
N HIS A 30 3.28 8.25 -5.75
CA HIS A 30 2.19 8.06 -6.71
C HIS A 30 1.40 9.34 -6.93
N PHE A 31 1.07 10.03 -5.85
CA PHE A 31 0.36 11.31 -5.91
C PHE A 31 1.15 12.35 -6.69
N ASP A 32 2.46 12.46 -6.42
CA ASP A 32 3.33 13.41 -7.12
C ASP A 32 3.41 13.08 -8.62
N SER A 33 3.52 11.80 -8.96
CA SER A 33 3.54 11.35 -10.36
C SER A 33 2.25 11.72 -11.09
N LEU A 34 1.10 11.52 -10.45
CA LEU A 34 -0.19 11.89 -11.03
C LEU A 34 -0.33 13.40 -11.16
N GLY A 35 0.23 14.17 -10.20
CA GLY A 35 0.28 15.62 -10.30
C GLY A 35 1.06 16.09 -11.52
N GLN A 36 2.16 15.43 -11.85
CA GLN A 36 2.94 15.74 -13.05
C GLN A 36 2.12 15.49 -14.33
N VAL A 37 1.31 14.44 -14.37
CA VAL A 37 0.41 14.17 -15.49
C VAL A 37 -0.55 15.33 -15.71
N LEU A 38 -1.11 15.89 -14.63
CA LEU A 38 -2.01 17.04 -14.71
C LEU A 38 -1.30 18.28 -15.26
N ASN A 39 0.02 18.38 -15.10
CA ASN A 39 0.83 19.47 -15.62
C ASN A 39 1.41 19.17 -17.02
N GLY A 40 0.95 18.10 -17.67
CA GLY A 40 1.35 17.75 -19.02
C GLY A 40 2.62 16.93 -19.15
N THR A 41 3.17 16.46 -18.04
CA THR A 41 4.38 15.62 -18.02
C THR A 41 4.01 14.20 -17.59
N VAL A 42 4.47 13.19 -18.35
CA VAL A 42 4.25 11.78 -17.98
C VAL A 42 5.57 11.22 -17.44
N PRO A 43 5.73 11.09 -16.11
CA PRO A 43 6.95 10.55 -15.53
C PRO A 43 7.03 9.05 -15.71
N ASN A 44 8.26 8.50 -15.67
CA ASN A 44 8.43 7.07 -15.51
C ASN A 44 8.19 6.70 -14.05
N CYS A 45 7.42 5.65 -13.81
CA CYS A 45 7.30 5.08 -12.48
C CYS A 45 8.51 4.17 -12.25
N ASN A 46 9.28 4.46 -11.19
CA ASN A 46 10.30 3.54 -10.70
C ASN A 46 9.65 2.46 -9.84
N CYS A 47 8.60 1.88 -10.38
CA CYS A 47 7.79 0.91 -9.66
C CYS A 47 8.50 -0.43 -9.62
N ASN A 48 8.57 -0.99 -8.41
CA ASN A 48 9.20 -2.27 -8.17
C ASN A 48 8.09 -3.27 -7.81
N ASP A 49 7.87 -4.24 -8.70
CA ASP A 49 6.85 -5.26 -8.48
C ASP A 49 7.33 -6.40 -7.55
N SER A 50 8.54 -6.30 -7.03
CA SER A 50 9.12 -7.30 -6.12
C SER A 50 9.06 -6.94 -4.65
N ASP A 51 8.60 -5.73 -4.29
CA ASP A 51 8.57 -5.29 -2.88
C ASP A 51 7.72 -6.22 -2.02
N GLY A 52 6.56 -6.63 -2.51
CA GLY A 52 5.71 -7.57 -1.79
C GLY A 52 6.37 -8.93 -1.61
N LYS A 53 6.98 -9.43 -2.68
CA LYS A 53 7.69 -10.73 -2.67
C LYS A 53 8.87 -10.72 -1.68
N ASN A 54 9.59 -9.61 -1.63
CA ASN A 54 10.80 -9.51 -0.82
C ASN A 54 10.53 -9.11 0.63
N TYR A 55 9.30 -8.74 0.97
CA TYR A 55 8.91 -8.37 2.33
C TYR A 55 8.75 -9.63 3.16
N ASN A 56 9.56 -9.76 4.20
CA ASN A 56 9.55 -10.92 5.08
C ASN A 56 9.59 -10.46 6.54
N PRO A 57 8.46 -10.00 7.10
CA PRO A 57 8.43 -9.51 8.47
C PRO A 57 8.57 -10.65 9.47
N THR A 58 9.11 -10.33 10.63
CA THR A 58 9.18 -11.25 11.77
C THR A 58 7.97 -11.02 12.67
N ALA A 59 7.42 -12.08 13.24
CA ALA A 59 6.31 -11.99 14.18
C ALA A 59 6.73 -11.17 15.41
N THR A 60 5.89 -10.22 15.80
CA THR A 60 6.07 -9.37 16.97
C THR A 60 5.03 -9.63 18.04
N TYR A 61 3.89 -10.19 17.67
CA TYR A 61 2.83 -10.58 18.59
C TYR A 61 2.88 -12.10 18.83
N SER A 62 2.53 -12.50 20.06
CA SER A 62 2.33 -13.91 20.38
C SER A 62 0.99 -14.40 19.82
N LEU A 63 0.71 -15.70 19.95
CA LEU A 63 -0.58 -16.27 19.56
C LEU A 63 -1.73 -15.75 20.41
N ALA A 64 -1.43 -15.30 21.65
CA ALA A 64 -2.46 -14.78 22.55
C ALA A 64 -3.04 -13.47 22.04
N GLU A 65 -4.34 -13.30 22.20
CA GLU A 65 -5.02 -12.06 21.86
C GLU A 65 -4.69 -10.96 22.88
N SER A 66 -4.62 -9.71 22.38
CA SER A 66 -4.47 -8.51 23.19
C SER A 66 -5.18 -7.36 22.50
N GLU A 67 -5.44 -6.28 23.23
CA GLU A 67 -6.07 -5.09 22.64
C GLU A 67 -5.16 -4.47 21.58
N ASP A 68 -3.85 -4.43 21.81
CA ASP A 68 -2.89 -3.92 20.82
C ASP A 68 -2.90 -4.75 19.55
N LYS A 69 -2.91 -6.08 19.69
CA LYS A 69 -2.97 -6.98 18.53
C LYS A 69 -4.26 -6.80 17.74
N LYS A 70 -5.40 -6.66 18.43
CA LYS A 70 -6.69 -6.40 17.77
C LYS A 70 -6.70 -5.07 17.06
N ASN A 71 -6.16 -4.02 17.66
CA ASN A 71 -6.04 -2.71 17.06
C ASN A 71 -5.22 -2.78 15.76
N ASP A 72 -4.05 -3.39 15.81
CA ASP A 72 -3.16 -3.48 14.67
C ASP A 72 -3.73 -4.37 13.57
N CYS A 73 -4.42 -5.45 13.94
CA CYS A 73 -5.14 -6.30 12.98
C CYS A 73 -6.21 -5.51 12.24
N PHE A 74 -6.99 -4.70 12.95
CA PHE A 74 -8.02 -3.85 12.34
C PHE A 74 -7.40 -2.87 11.34
N LEU A 75 -6.32 -2.18 11.73
CA LEU A 75 -5.66 -1.20 10.86
C LEU A 75 -5.12 -1.85 9.59
N ALA A 76 -4.45 -2.98 9.73
CA ALA A 76 -3.90 -3.70 8.57
C ALA A 76 -5.00 -4.22 7.63
N THR A 77 -6.06 -4.78 8.19
CA THR A 77 -7.20 -5.29 7.42
C THR A 77 -7.90 -4.16 6.64
N ASP A 78 -8.11 -3.03 7.29
CA ASP A 78 -8.73 -1.87 6.64
C ASP A 78 -7.89 -1.36 5.47
N CYS A 79 -6.57 -1.31 5.63
CA CYS A 79 -5.68 -0.88 4.57
C CYS A 79 -5.63 -1.86 3.39
N ILE A 80 -5.72 -3.17 3.63
CA ILE A 80 -5.84 -4.16 2.55
C ILE A 80 -7.09 -3.88 1.71
N GLY A 81 -8.21 -3.61 2.37
CA GLY A 81 -9.46 -3.26 1.69
C GLY A 81 -9.33 -2.00 0.84
N THR A 82 -8.65 -0.98 1.37
CA THR A 82 -8.40 0.27 0.66
C THR A 82 -7.52 0.03 -0.58
N GLU A 83 -6.46 -0.78 -0.46
CA GLU A 83 -5.59 -1.10 -1.60
C GLU A 83 -6.37 -1.80 -2.72
N LYS A 84 -7.26 -2.72 -2.37
CA LYS A 84 -8.12 -3.40 -3.34
C LYS A 84 -9.03 -2.41 -4.08
N LEU A 85 -9.63 -1.48 -3.34
CA LEU A 85 -10.51 -0.47 -3.92
C LEU A 85 -9.75 0.45 -4.87
N VAL A 86 -8.61 0.99 -4.43
CA VAL A 86 -7.79 1.90 -5.21
C VAL A 86 -7.26 1.21 -6.47
N SER A 87 -6.79 -0.04 -6.35
CA SER A 87 -6.32 -0.83 -7.48
C SER A 87 -7.42 -1.02 -8.53
N SER A 88 -8.65 -1.25 -8.09
CA SER A 88 -9.81 -1.37 -8.97
C SER A 88 -10.09 -0.06 -9.72
N GLU A 89 -9.98 1.07 -9.05
CA GLU A 89 -10.15 2.39 -9.68
C GLU A 89 -9.08 2.65 -10.74
N TYR A 90 -7.81 2.34 -10.47
CA TYR A 90 -6.74 2.46 -11.47
C TYR A 90 -6.98 1.55 -12.67
N ASN A 91 -7.49 0.36 -12.45
CA ASN A 91 -7.85 -0.55 -13.55
C ASN A 91 -8.89 0.07 -14.49
N THR A 92 -9.89 0.73 -13.93
CA THR A 92 -10.91 1.45 -14.70
C THR A 92 -10.28 2.63 -15.45
N ASP A 93 -9.45 3.41 -14.78
CA ASP A 93 -8.85 4.62 -15.32
C ASP A 93 -7.93 4.33 -16.51
N VAL A 94 -7.25 3.18 -16.53
CA VAL A 94 -6.39 2.77 -17.65
C VAL A 94 -7.16 2.79 -18.97
N PHE A 95 -8.44 2.44 -18.96
CA PHE A 95 -9.25 2.40 -20.16
C PHE A 95 -9.81 3.77 -20.59
N VAL A 96 -9.69 4.78 -19.74
CA VAL A 96 -10.18 6.14 -20.02
C VAL A 96 -9.16 6.95 -20.82
N PHE A 97 -7.85 6.72 -20.62
CA PHE A 97 -6.81 7.51 -21.22
C PHE A 97 -6.34 6.93 -22.55
N ALA A 98 -6.23 7.82 -23.57
CA ALA A 98 -5.72 7.45 -24.87
C ALA A 98 -4.18 7.39 -24.91
N ASP A 99 -3.50 8.17 -24.05
CA ASP A 99 -2.04 8.25 -24.03
C ASP A 99 -1.43 6.96 -23.47
N PRO A 100 -0.58 6.23 -24.25
CA PRO A 100 0.04 5.01 -23.77
C PRO A 100 0.96 5.21 -22.55
N GLY A 101 1.60 6.37 -22.45
CA GLY A 101 2.47 6.69 -21.30
C GLY A 101 1.65 6.83 -20.01
N VAL A 102 0.51 7.50 -20.08
CA VAL A 102 -0.39 7.62 -18.92
C VAL A 102 -0.94 6.26 -18.53
N ARG A 103 -1.36 5.45 -19.50
CA ARG A 103 -1.86 4.09 -19.22
C ARG A 103 -0.80 3.23 -18.55
N LYS A 104 0.45 3.31 -19.02
CA LYS A 104 1.55 2.56 -18.42
C LYS A 104 1.80 3.00 -16.99
N LEU A 105 1.79 4.30 -16.73
CA LEU A 105 1.97 4.83 -15.38
C LEU A 105 0.88 4.30 -14.43
N LEU A 106 -0.38 4.36 -14.85
CA LEU A 106 -1.50 3.87 -14.03
C LEU A 106 -1.39 2.37 -13.77
N ALA A 107 -1.01 1.59 -14.79
CA ALA A 107 -0.82 0.15 -14.63
C ALA A 107 0.34 -0.18 -13.68
N ASP A 108 1.44 0.56 -13.77
CA ASP A 108 2.59 0.38 -12.87
C ASP A 108 2.22 0.72 -11.42
N ILE A 109 1.47 1.80 -11.21
CA ILE A 109 0.96 2.16 -9.87
C ILE A 109 0.04 1.05 -9.35
N GLN A 110 -0.83 0.50 -10.20
CA GLN A 110 -1.73 -0.59 -9.82
C GLN A 110 -0.94 -1.82 -9.33
N VAL A 111 0.17 -2.17 -9.99
CA VAL A 111 1.03 -3.27 -9.55
C VAL A 111 1.60 -2.98 -8.16
N GLU A 112 2.06 -1.76 -7.91
CA GLU A 112 2.55 -1.39 -6.57
C GLU A 112 1.46 -1.47 -5.50
N GLU A 113 0.22 -1.08 -5.83
CA GLU A 113 -0.89 -1.22 -4.89
C GLU A 113 -1.13 -2.68 -4.50
N GLN A 114 -0.95 -3.61 -5.46
CA GLN A 114 -1.02 -5.04 -5.17
C GLN A 114 0.11 -5.49 -4.23
N ASN A 115 1.32 -4.97 -4.42
CA ASN A 115 2.45 -5.24 -3.52
C ASN A 115 2.17 -4.75 -2.11
N HIS A 116 1.55 -3.57 -1.97
CA HIS A 116 1.18 -3.04 -0.65
C HIS A 116 0.21 -3.97 0.06
N ALA A 117 -0.79 -4.46 -0.64
CA ALA A 117 -1.74 -5.43 -0.07
C ALA A 117 -1.05 -6.73 0.35
N GLU A 118 -0.11 -7.21 -0.46
CA GLU A 118 0.68 -8.41 -0.13
C GLU A 118 1.52 -8.21 1.14
N MET A 119 2.17 -7.05 1.27
CA MET A 119 2.98 -6.73 2.44
C MET A 119 2.12 -6.70 3.71
N LEU A 120 0.96 -6.08 3.65
CA LEU A 120 0.02 -6.03 4.77
C LEU A 120 -0.51 -7.43 5.12
N TYR A 121 -0.80 -8.25 4.13
CA TYR A 121 -1.25 -9.62 4.31
C TYR A 121 -0.15 -10.46 4.98
N LYS A 122 1.09 -10.33 4.53
CA LYS A 122 2.23 -11.03 5.14
C LYS A 122 2.43 -10.63 6.60
N TYR A 123 2.28 -9.35 6.91
CA TYR A 123 2.34 -8.88 8.29
C TYR A 123 1.26 -9.55 9.14
N LYS A 124 0.03 -9.60 8.66
CA LYS A 124 -1.06 -10.26 9.38
C LYS A 124 -0.78 -11.74 9.58
N THR A 125 -0.33 -12.41 8.52
CA THR A 125 -0.10 -13.86 8.55
C THR A 125 0.97 -14.23 9.55
N VAL A 126 2.10 -13.54 9.56
CA VAL A 126 3.21 -13.84 10.49
C VAL A 126 2.81 -13.61 11.94
N ASN A 127 1.88 -12.68 12.19
CA ASN A 127 1.38 -12.37 13.53
C ASN A 127 0.11 -13.17 13.90
N SER A 128 -0.28 -14.14 13.08
CA SER A 128 -1.47 -14.98 13.32
C SER A 128 -2.74 -14.15 13.47
N MET A 129 -2.87 -13.11 12.68
CA MET A 129 -4.06 -12.27 12.59
C MET A 129 -4.99 -12.78 11.50
N SER A 130 -6.28 -12.81 11.78
CA SER A 130 -7.28 -13.32 10.82
C SER A 130 -8.21 -12.22 10.32
#